data_a0e9190781ce843262c5234a884618ae
#
_entry.id   a0e9190781ce843262c5234a884618ae
#
_cell.length_a   1.000
_cell.length_b   1.000
_cell.length_c   1.000
_cell.angle_alpha   90.00
_cell.angle_beta   90.00
_cell.angle_gamma   90.00
#
_symmetry.space_group_name_H-M   'P 1'
#
loop_
_entity.id
_entity.type
_entity.pdbx_description
1 polymer ?
#
loop_
_entity_poly.entity_id
_entity_poly.type
_entity_poly.pdbx_seq_one_letter_code
_entity_poly.pdbx_strand_id
1 'polypeptide(L)'
;MDPETSEQDDEKKYTPVFVGREDDIRKSERMTAVVHDREVVIFYHKGEYHAMDIRCYHSGGPLHLGEIEDFNGQSCIVCPWHKYKITLATGEGLYQSINPKDPSAKPKWCSKGVKQRIHAVTVDNGNMYVTLSKEPFKCDSDYYATGEFKVIRSSS
;
A
#
# COMPACT_ATOMS: atom_id res chain seq x y z
N MET A 1 -3.08 -9.95 -33.26
CA MET A 1 -3.73 -9.31 -32.11
C MET A 1 -3.72 -7.80 -32.30
N ASP A 2 -4.86 -7.19 -32.08
CA ASP A 2 -5.03 -5.76 -32.29
C ASP A 2 -4.39 -4.98 -31.11
N PRO A 3 -3.43 -4.07 -31.37
CA PRO A 3 -2.83 -3.27 -30.29
C PRO A 3 -3.84 -2.42 -29.54
N GLU A 4 -4.92 -1.97 -30.20
CA GLU A 4 -5.95 -1.18 -29.53
C GLU A 4 -6.67 -1.97 -28.44
N THR A 5 -6.92 -3.26 -28.68
CA THR A 5 -7.57 -4.12 -27.68
C THR A 5 -6.70 -4.24 -26.44
N SER A 6 -5.39 -4.37 -26.61
CA SER A 6 -4.43 -4.46 -25.51
C SER A 6 -4.43 -3.19 -24.66
N GLU A 7 -4.45 -2.03 -25.30
CA GLU A 7 -4.48 -0.75 -24.60
C GLU A 7 -5.78 -0.56 -23.82
N GLN A 8 -6.90 -0.97 -24.38
CA GLN A 8 -8.19 -0.88 -23.71
C GLN A 8 -8.24 -1.77 -22.47
N ASP A 9 -7.67 -2.96 -22.54
CA ASP A 9 -7.62 -3.87 -21.39
C ASP A 9 -6.73 -3.30 -20.28
N ASP A 10 -5.61 -2.67 -20.63
CA ASP A 10 -4.74 -2.02 -19.66
C ASP A 10 -5.43 -0.83 -18.98
N GLU A 11 -6.22 -0.06 -19.73
CA GLU A 11 -6.95 1.06 -19.15
C GLU A 11 -8.04 0.62 -18.20
N LYS A 12 -8.70 -0.50 -18.45
CA LYS A 12 -9.79 -1.00 -17.61
C LYS A 12 -9.34 -1.30 -16.18
N LYS A 13 -8.10 -1.73 -15.98
CA LYS A 13 -7.61 -2.03 -14.63
C LYS A 13 -7.36 -0.78 -13.77
N TYR A 14 -7.50 0.41 -14.37
CA TYR A 14 -7.39 1.67 -13.64
C TYR A 14 -8.74 2.36 -13.45
N THR A 15 -9.83 1.62 -13.59
CA THR A 15 -11.17 2.13 -13.29
C THR A 15 -11.51 1.89 -11.83
N PRO A 16 -12.39 2.74 -11.23
CA PRO A 16 -12.78 2.55 -9.83
C PRO A 16 -13.55 1.24 -9.63
N VAL A 17 -13.26 0.55 -8.54
CA VAL A 17 -13.93 -0.70 -8.15
C VAL A 17 -14.57 -0.50 -6.79
N PHE A 18 -15.85 -0.85 -6.68
CA PHE A 18 -16.56 -0.82 -5.40
C PHE A 18 -15.94 -1.85 -4.44
N VAL A 19 -15.58 -1.41 -3.26
CA VAL A 19 -14.94 -2.28 -2.27
C VAL A 19 -15.74 -2.44 -0.98
N GLY A 20 -16.69 -1.56 -0.71
CA GLY A 20 -17.52 -1.67 0.50
C GLY A 20 -18.18 -0.37 0.88
N ARG A 21 -18.84 -0.37 2.04
CA ARG A 21 -19.49 0.81 2.58
C ARG A 21 -18.58 1.53 3.56
N GLU A 22 -18.66 2.84 3.52
CA GLU A 22 -17.89 3.71 4.41
C GLU A 22 -18.13 3.37 5.90
N ASP A 23 -19.39 3.08 6.25
CA ASP A 23 -19.76 2.77 7.62
C ASP A 23 -19.04 1.52 8.15
N ASP A 24 -18.84 0.55 7.29
CA ASP A 24 -18.20 -0.71 7.70
C ASP A 24 -16.72 -0.52 7.99
N ILE A 25 -16.00 0.23 7.15
CA ILE A 25 -14.57 0.44 7.37
C ILE A 25 -14.33 1.32 8.59
N ARG A 26 -15.21 2.29 8.87
CA ARG A 26 -15.05 3.13 10.05
C ARG A 26 -15.12 2.34 11.35
N LYS A 27 -15.90 1.26 11.38
CA LYS A 27 -16.01 0.39 12.55
C LYS A 27 -14.78 -0.48 12.75
N SER A 28 -14.29 -1.08 11.68
CA SER A 28 -13.15 -2.00 11.72
C SER A 28 -11.80 -1.31 11.61
N GLU A 29 -11.79 -0.07 11.10
CA GLU A 29 -10.61 0.77 10.84
C GLU A 29 -9.73 0.27 9.69
N ARG A 30 -9.98 -0.93 9.18
CA ARG A 30 -9.28 -1.45 7.99
C ARG A 30 -10.10 -2.53 7.31
N MET A 31 -9.85 -2.71 6.02
CA MET A 31 -10.47 -3.78 5.25
C MET A 31 -9.53 -4.20 4.11
N THR A 32 -9.75 -5.39 3.59
CA THR A 32 -9.01 -5.88 2.43
C THR A 32 -9.95 -6.04 1.25
N ALA A 33 -9.42 -5.96 0.04
CA ALA A 33 -10.21 -6.10 -1.17
C ALA A 33 -9.33 -6.56 -2.33
N VAL A 34 -9.97 -7.06 -3.38
CA VAL A 34 -9.28 -7.37 -4.63
C VAL A 34 -9.80 -6.40 -5.70
N VAL A 35 -8.90 -5.64 -6.28
CA VAL A 35 -9.21 -4.62 -7.27
C VAL A 35 -8.47 -4.99 -8.56
N HIS A 36 -9.22 -5.37 -9.60
CA HIS A 36 -8.64 -5.80 -10.87
C HIS A 36 -7.52 -6.82 -10.67
N ASP A 37 -7.80 -7.85 -9.89
CA ASP A 37 -6.88 -8.96 -9.62
C ASP A 37 -5.67 -8.61 -8.75
N ARG A 38 -5.68 -7.42 -8.14
CA ARG A 38 -4.63 -6.96 -7.24
C ARG A 38 -5.16 -6.84 -5.82
N GLU A 39 -4.51 -7.49 -4.86
CA GLU A 39 -4.94 -7.44 -3.46
C GLU A 39 -4.47 -6.14 -2.81
N VAL A 40 -5.40 -5.45 -2.14
CA VAL A 40 -5.12 -4.17 -1.49
C VAL A 40 -5.68 -4.19 -0.07
N VAL A 41 -5.11 -3.33 0.78
CA VAL A 41 -5.65 -3.03 2.10
C VAL A 41 -6.04 -1.56 2.14
N ILE A 42 -7.18 -1.27 2.75
CA ILE A 42 -7.65 0.10 2.96
C ILE A 42 -7.67 0.35 4.47
N PHE A 43 -7.01 1.41 4.92
CA PHE A 43 -7.00 1.84 6.31
C PHE A 43 -7.85 3.10 6.47
N TYR A 44 -8.64 3.16 7.53
CA TYR A 44 -9.29 4.38 7.98
C TYR A 44 -8.54 4.86 9.21
N HIS A 45 -7.89 6.02 9.11
CA HIS A 45 -7.03 6.53 10.16
C HIS A 45 -7.09 8.04 10.21
N LYS A 46 -7.39 8.59 11.39
CA LYS A 46 -7.48 10.04 11.61
C LYS A 46 -8.39 10.74 10.61
N GLY A 47 -9.52 10.11 10.28
CA GLY A 47 -10.51 10.69 9.38
C GLY A 47 -10.18 10.56 7.90
N GLU A 48 -9.12 9.85 7.54
CA GLU A 48 -8.71 9.69 6.15
C GLU A 48 -8.65 8.22 5.75
N TYR A 49 -8.83 7.97 4.45
CA TYR A 49 -8.73 6.63 3.87
C TYR A 49 -7.42 6.49 3.12
N HIS A 50 -6.74 5.35 3.34
CA HIS A 50 -5.46 5.06 2.68
C HIS A 50 -5.50 3.65 2.13
N ALA A 51 -5.36 3.51 0.82
CA ALA A 51 -5.31 2.21 0.17
C ALA A 51 -3.91 1.95 -0.37
N MET A 52 -3.43 0.72 -0.20
CA MET A 52 -2.12 0.34 -0.69
C MET A 52 -2.08 -1.15 -0.99
N ASP A 53 -1.04 -1.60 -1.70
CA ASP A 53 -0.79 -3.02 -1.89
C ASP A 53 -0.73 -3.71 -0.53
N ILE A 54 -1.39 -4.86 -0.42
CA ILE A 54 -1.50 -5.54 0.87
C ILE A 54 -0.18 -6.16 1.35
N ARG A 55 0.74 -6.43 0.43
CA ARG A 55 2.02 -7.07 0.78
C ARG A 55 3.15 -6.07 0.82
N CYS A 56 3.93 -6.16 1.90
CA CYS A 56 5.05 -5.25 2.13
C CYS A 56 6.11 -5.37 1.03
N TYR A 57 6.64 -4.25 0.63
CA TYR A 57 7.59 -4.15 -0.47
C TYR A 57 8.91 -4.88 -0.22
N HIS A 58 9.26 -5.15 1.04
CA HIS A 58 10.58 -5.72 1.34
C HIS A 58 10.61 -7.26 1.30
N SER A 59 9.51 -7.92 1.69
CA SER A 59 9.48 -9.38 1.70
C SER A 59 8.08 -9.97 1.54
N GLY A 60 7.08 -9.15 1.22
CA GLY A 60 5.72 -9.61 1.00
C GLY A 60 4.90 -9.82 2.27
N GLY A 61 5.31 -9.23 3.39
CA GLY A 61 4.60 -9.38 4.65
C GLY A 61 3.17 -8.83 4.61
N PRO A 62 2.26 -9.38 5.44
CA PRO A 62 0.83 -9.02 5.40
C PRO A 62 0.56 -7.71 6.14
N LEU A 63 0.57 -6.59 5.41
CA LEU A 63 0.39 -5.27 6.00
C LEU A 63 -0.93 -5.09 6.73
N HIS A 64 -1.98 -5.80 6.30
CA HIS A 64 -3.28 -5.70 6.96
C HIS A 64 -3.28 -6.21 8.41
N LEU A 65 -2.25 -6.94 8.80
CA LEU A 65 -2.07 -7.44 10.18
C LEU A 65 -1.11 -6.58 10.98
N GLY A 66 -0.54 -5.52 10.39
CA GLY A 66 0.38 -4.63 11.09
C GLY A 66 -0.34 -3.59 11.94
N GLU A 67 0.43 -2.85 12.70
CA GLU A 67 -0.10 -1.76 13.51
C GLU A 67 0.27 -0.42 12.89
N ILE A 68 -0.57 0.59 13.13
CA ILE A 68 -0.31 1.95 12.66
C ILE A 68 0.31 2.73 13.81
N GLU A 69 1.47 3.33 13.55
CA GLU A 69 2.18 4.14 14.53
C GLU A 69 2.73 5.40 13.85
N ASP A 70 2.93 6.45 14.64
CA ASP A 70 3.47 7.70 14.11
C ASP A 70 5.00 7.72 14.24
N PHE A 71 5.67 8.05 13.15
CA PHE A 71 7.11 8.22 13.12
C PHE A 71 7.44 9.53 12.41
N ASN A 72 8.25 10.36 13.04
CA ASN A 72 8.67 11.64 12.47
C ASN A 72 7.49 12.49 11.97
N GLY A 73 6.38 12.47 12.73
CA GLY A 73 5.18 13.24 12.38
C GLY A 73 4.32 12.62 11.28
N GLN A 74 4.64 11.41 10.84
CA GLN A 74 3.88 10.73 9.79
C GLN A 74 3.30 9.43 10.31
N SER A 75 2.03 9.16 9.95
CA SER A 75 1.39 7.89 10.29
C SER A 75 1.87 6.81 9.34
N CYS A 76 2.32 5.68 9.89
CA CYS A 76 2.89 4.59 9.13
C CYS A 76 2.25 3.27 9.51
N ILE A 77 2.13 2.37 8.53
CA ILE A 77 1.84 0.97 8.81
C ILE A 77 3.18 0.26 9.07
N VAL A 78 3.23 -0.53 10.13
CA VAL A 78 4.44 -1.27 10.50
C VAL A 78 4.24 -2.73 10.08
N CYS A 79 5.08 -3.19 9.17
CA CYS A 79 5.00 -4.56 8.68
C CYS A 79 5.28 -5.54 9.83
N PRO A 80 4.42 -6.55 10.05
CA PRO A 80 4.67 -7.53 11.10
C PRO A 80 5.92 -8.38 10.86
N TRP A 81 6.40 -8.43 9.61
CA TRP A 81 7.65 -9.09 9.26
C TRP A 81 8.77 -8.04 9.27
N HIS A 82 9.69 -8.09 10.21
CA HIS A 82 10.88 -7.24 10.31
C HIS A 82 10.63 -5.76 10.61
N LYS A 83 9.38 -5.36 10.92
CA LYS A 83 9.04 -4.01 11.40
C LYS A 83 9.38 -2.87 10.43
N TYR A 84 9.32 -3.11 9.13
CA TYR A 84 9.46 -2.03 8.14
C TYR A 84 8.31 -1.03 8.27
N LYS A 85 8.62 0.25 8.12
CA LYS A 85 7.67 1.34 8.33
C LYS A 85 7.36 2.01 7.01
N ILE A 86 6.07 2.06 6.67
CA ILE A 86 5.59 2.58 5.38
C ILE A 86 4.58 3.70 5.66
N THR A 87 4.83 4.90 5.13
CA THR A 87 3.90 6.01 5.34
C THR A 87 2.56 5.73 4.66
N LEU A 88 1.46 6.00 5.37
CA LEU A 88 0.11 5.76 4.82
C LEU A 88 -0.19 6.67 3.64
N ALA A 89 0.27 7.91 3.69
CA ALA A 89 -0.09 8.92 2.68
C ALA A 89 0.68 8.75 1.38
N THR A 90 1.94 8.32 1.43
CA THR A 90 2.80 8.35 0.25
C THR A 90 3.45 7.02 -0.11
N GLY A 91 3.45 6.05 0.81
CA GLY A 91 4.09 4.77 0.56
C GLY A 91 5.60 4.78 0.70
N GLU A 92 6.15 5.82 1.36
CA GLU A 92 7.58 5.90 1.57
C GLU A 92 8.05 4.93 2.65
N GLY A 93 9.20 4.29 2.41
CA GLY A 93 9.85 3.47 3.43
C GLY A 93 10.68 4.36 4.34
N LEU A 94 10.33 4.41 5.64
CA LEU A 94 11.07 5.21 6.61
C LEU A 94 12.06 4.35 7.38
N TYR A 95 13.20 4.93 7.70
CA TYR A 95 14.22 4.27 8.51
C TYR A 95 15.00 5.32 9.31
N GLN A 96 15.71 4.84 10.32
CA GLN A 96 16.58 5.71 11.11
C GLN A 96 18.03 5.47 10.70
N SER A 97 18.74 6.56 10.37
CA SER A 97 20.17 6.46 10.11
C SER A 97 20.94 6.74 11.41
N ILE A 98 22.00 5.98 11.60
CA ILE A 98 22.88 6.10 12.76
C ILE A 98 24.22 6.61 12.27
N ASN A 99 24.79 7.58 13.01
CA ASN A 99 26.14 8.07 12.71
C ASN A 99 27.15 7.24 13.52
N PRO A 100 27.87 6.31 12.89
CA PRO A 100 28.84 5.47 13.63
C PRO A 100 30.04 6.23 14.18
N LYS A 101 30.30 7.45 13.65
CA LYS A 101 31.41 8.30 14.12
C LYS A 101 31.03 9.13 15.34
N ASP A 102 29.74 9.25 15.63
CA ASP A 102 29.25 10.00 16.79
C ASP A 102 28.12 9.24 17.45
N PRO A 103 28.43 8.28 18.32
CA PRO A 103 27.40 7.46 18.97
C PRO A 103 26.49 8.26 19.90
N SER A 104 26.86 9.49 20.25
CA SER A 104 25.99 10.36 21.06
C SER A 104 24.96 11.11 20.24
N ALA A 105 25.11 11.15 18.91
CA ALA A 105 24.15 11.80 18.03
C ALA A 105 22.85 11.02 17.98
N LYS A 106 21.71 11.72 17.97
CA LYS A 106 20.40 11.08 17.86
C LYS A 106 20.22 10.53 16.43
N PRO A 107 19.62 9.34 16.29
CA PRO A 107 19.29 8.82 14.96
C PRO A 107 18.38 9.79 14.20
N LYS A 108 18.60 9.89 12.90
CA LYS A 108 17.78 10.73 12.03
C LYS A 108 16.80 9.88 11.23
N TRP A 109 15.57 10.35 11.10
CA TRP A 109 14.59 9.72 10.23
C TRP A 109 14.91 10.04 8.78
N CYS A 110 14.91 9.02 7.95
CA CYS A 110 15.20 9.13 6.53
C CYS A 110 14.16 8.38 5.72
N SER A 111 14.03 8.73 4.45
CA SER A 111 13.12 8.05 3.53
C SER A 111 13.90 7.34 2.44
N LYS A 112 13.50 6.11 2.15
CA LYS A 112 14.03 5.34 1.01
C LYS A 112 13.33 5.73 -0.30
N GLY A 113 12.38 6.67 -0.23
CA GLY A 113 11.52 7.02 -1.34
C GLY A 113 10.26 6.15 -1.36
N VAL A 114 9.43 6.33 -2.37
CA VAL A 114 8.18 5.58 -2.52
C VAL A 114 8.49 4.14 -2.91
N LYS A 115 8.17 3.22 -2.01
CA LYS A 115 8.42 1.78 -2.18
C LYS A 115 7.13 0.97 -2.25
N GLN A 116 6.08 1.44 -1.59
CA GLN A 116 4.79 0.78 -1.53
C GLN A 116 3.80 1.53 -2.41
N ARG A 117 3.11 0.82 -3.29
CA ARG A 117 2.15 1.46 -4.19
C ARG A 117 0.90 1.86 -3.44
N ILE A 118 0.58 3.14 -3.49
CA ILE A 118 -0.60 3.73 -2.86
C ILE A 118 -1.65 3.92 -3.94
N HIS A 119 -2.89 3.56 -3.62
CA HIS A 119 -4.02 3.65 -4.56
C HIS A 119 -5.00 4.73 -4.10
N ALA A 120 -5.82 5.22 -5.02
CA ALA A 120 -6.79 6.26 -4.72
C ALA A 120 -8.06 5.66 -4.12
N VAL A 121 -8.60 6.32 -3.11
CA VAL A 121 -9.90 5.98 -2.51
C VAL A 121 -10.85 7.12 -2.78
N THR A 122 -12.03 6.80 -3.33
CA THR A 122 -13.10 7.76 -3.53
C THR A 122 -14.36 7.27 -2.84
N VAL A 123 -15.17 8.20 -2.35
CA VAL A 123 -16.43 7.88 -1.67
C VAL A 123 -17.55 8.61 -2.40
N ASP A 124 -18.61 7.88 -2.75
CA ASP A 124 -19.77 8.44 -3.38
C ASP A 124 -21.01 7.85 -2.71
N ASN A 125 -21.78 8.71 -2.06
CA ASN A 125 -23.03 8.33 -1.41
C ASN A 125 -22.86 7.17 -0.40
N GLY A 126 -21.75 7.19 0.34
CA GLY A 126 -21.43 6.17 1.34
C GLY A 126 -20.80 4.90 0.79
N ASN A 127 -20.64 4.81 -0.53
CA ASN A 127 -19.96 3.70 -1.19
C ASN A 127 -18.50 4.05 -1.43
N MET A 128 -17.62 3.10 -1.13
CA MET A 128 -16.19 3.30 -1.31
C MET A 128 -15.70 2.59 -2.56
N TYR A 129 -14.83 3.28 -3.30
CA TYR A 129 -14.21 2.77 -4.51
C TYR A 129 -12.72 2.94 -4.44
N VAL A 130 -11.98 1.97 -4.98
CA VAL A 130 -10.52 2.03 -5.09
C VAL A 130 -10.15 2.05 -6.55
N THR A 131 -9.27 2.98 -6.92
CA THR A 131 -8.70 3.08 -8.26
C THR A 131 -7.21 2.81 -8.15
N LEU A 132 -6.73 1.81 -8.87
CA LEU A 132 -5.30 1.48 -8.87
C LEU A 132 -4.48 2.63 -9.44
N SER A 133 -3.34 2.92 -8.85
CA SER A 133 -2.46 3.99 -9.31
C SER A 133 -1.53 3.51 -10.42
N LYS A 134 -1.25 4.39 -11.37
CA LYS A 134 -0.28 4.16 -12.45
C LYS A 134 1.09 4.70 -12.09
N GLU A 135 1.14 5.63 -11.15
CA GLU A 135 2.36 6.29 -10.75
C GLU A 135 2.73 5.98 -9.31
N PRO A 136 4.00 5.75 -9.04
CA PRO A 136 5.11 5.68 -10.01
C PRO A 136 4.97 4.47 -10.94
N PHE A 137 5.62 4.51 -12.08
CA PHE A 137 5.53 3.43 -13.08
C PHE A 137 5.94 2.08 -12.49
N LYS A 138 7.00 2.07 -11.69
CA LYS A 138 7.44 0.89 -10.96
C LYS A 138 7.50 1.18 -9.47
N CYS A 139 7.09 0.20 -8.68
CA CYS A 139 7.15 0.27 -7.22
C CYS A 139 7.59 -1.08 -6.70
N ASP A 140 8.39 -1.09 -5.64
CA ASP A 140 8.94 -2.35 -5.11
C ASP A 140 7.84 -3.33 -4.68
N SER A 141 6.71 -2.82 -4.20
CA SER A 141 5.59 -3.69 -3.81
C SER A 141 4.96 -4.43 -4.99
N ASP A 142 5.17 -3.95 -6.23
CA ASP A 142 4.61 -4.60 -7.42
C ASP A 142 5.05 -6.07 -7.54
N TYR A 143 6.27 -6.36 -7.16
CA TYR A 143 6.78 -7.73 -7.21
C TYR A 143 5.90 -8.71 -6.42
N TYR A 144 5.41 -8.29 -5.26
CA TYR A 144 4.61 -9.13 -4.37
C TYR A 144 3.13 -9.12 -4.72
N ALA A 145 2.67 -8.15 -5.50
CA ALA A 145 1.27 -8.04 -5.91
C ALA A 145 0.99 -8.76 -7.23
N THR A 146 2.01 -8.91 -8.06
CA THR A 146 1.88 -9.45 -9.43
C THR A 146 3.03 -10.40 -9.73
N GLY A 147 2.99 -11.05 -10.90
CA GLY A 147 4.11 -11.81 -11.42
C GLY A 147 4.41 -13.10 -10.68
N GLU A 148 5.67 -13.42 -10.58
CA GLU A 148 6.14 -14.72 -10.07
C GLU A 148 5.79 -15.01 -8.62
N PHE A 149 5.84 -14.02 -7.77
CA PHE A 149 5.50 -14.21 -6.36
C PHE A 149 4.05 -14.66 -6.19
N LYS A 150 3.14 -14.03 -6.93
CA LYS A 150 1.72 -14.38 -6.88
C LYS A 150 1.48 -15.80 -7.40
N VAL A 151 2.16 -16.17 -8.47
CA VAL A 151 2.06 -17.52 -9.04
C VAL A 151 2.59 -18.58 -8.09
N ILE A 152 3.76 -18.36 -7.49
CA ILE A 152 4.36 -19.28 -6.51
C ILE A 152 3.40 -19.48 -5.34
N ARG A 153 2.81 -18.42 -4.85
CA ARG A 153 1.90 -18.50 -3.72
C ARG A 153 0.61 -19.24 -4.06
N SER A 154 0.08 -19.05 -5.27
CA SER A 154 -1.14 -19.75 -5.69
C SER A 154 -0.92 -21.25 -5.87
N SER A 155 0.29 -21.69 -6.15
CA SER A 155 0.60 -23.10 -6.36
C SER A 155 0.92 -23.84 -5.06
N SER A 156 1.05 -23.13 -3.98
CA SER A 156 1.28 -23.74 -2.67
C SER A 156 -0.05 -23.97 -1.90
#